data_c51f73407d0c62848d0aa35ed445559b
#
_entry.id   c51f73407d0c62848d0aa35ed445559b
#
_cell.length_a   1.000
_cell.length_b   1.000
_cell.length_c   1.000
_cell.angle_alpha   90.00
_cell.angle_beta   90.00
_cell.angle_gamma   90.00
#
_symmetry.space_group_name_H-M   'P 1'
#
loop_
_entity.id
_entity.type
_entity.pdbx_description
1 polymer ?
#
loop_
_entity_poly.entity_id
_entity_poly.type
_entity_poly.pdbx_seq_one_letter_code
_entity_poly.pdbx_strand_id
1 'polypeptide(L)'
;HCRRKSVVRGAVPWYNSRKAAGDGGNQGGNIMYHCFRLRRGQDLYEEIEAYVKAHHIAAGAVVSGVGCVSCWRLRDATGVRVRSGEEDVEIVSLMGTVSEYGCHLHASFSREDLSAFGGHLLPGCTVNTTAEIVLAEIRSCVFTRRPDSETGYEELEIGPAYPEETRNDRREER
;
A
#
# COMPACT_ATOMS: atom_id res chain seq x y z
N HIS A 1 -11.29 -15.50 15.23
CA HIS A 1 -11.83 -15.61 13.86
C HIS A 1 -12.49 -14.29 13.50
N CYS A 2 -11.71 -13.33 12.96
CA CYS A 2 -12.29 -12.12 12.40
C CYS A 2 -13.28 -12.54 11.31
N ARG A 3 -14.58 -12.37 11.56
CA ARG A 3 -15.62 -12.74 10.60
C ARG A 3 -15.47 -11.82 9.38
N ARG A 4 -15.08 -12.37 8.25
CA ARG A 4 -15.21 -11.71 6.96
C ARG A 4 -16.69 -11.36 6.77
N LYS A 5 -17.08 -10.12 7.12
CA LYS A 5 -18.34 -9.58 6.64
C LYS A 5 -18.15 -9.41 5.14
N SER A 6 -18.98 -10.07 4.36
CA SER A 6 -19.00 -9.96 2.90
C SER A 6 -18.97 -8.49 2.51
N VAL A 7 -17.84 -8.05 1.96
CA VAL A 7 -17.69 -6.70 1.43
C VAL A 7 -18.58 -6.63 0.20
N VAL A 8 -19.63 -5.83 0.27
CA VAL A 8 -20.37 -5.40 -0.90
C VAL A 8 -19.38 -4.63 -1.76
N ARG A 9 -18.96 -5.23 -2.88
CA ARG A 9 -18.15 -4.58 -3.91
C ARG A 9 -18.97 -3.48 -4.60
N GLY A 10 -19.10 -2.35 -3.93
CA GLY A 10 -19.50 -1.10 -4.55
C GLY A 10 -18.21 -0.36 -4.87
N ALA A 11 -17.88 -0.20 -6.14
CA ALA A 11 -16.78 0.64 -6.57
C ALA A 11 -16.97 2.03 -5.97
N VAL A 12 -16.19 2.35 -4.92
CA VAL A 12 -16.14 3.70 -4.37
C VAL A 12 -15.27 4.50 -5.34
N PRO A 13 -15.78 5.60 -5.94
CA PRO A 13 -14.96 6.40 -6.82
C PRO A 13 -13.81 6.98 -6.00
N TRP A 14 -12.58 6.56 -6.32
CA TRP A 14 -11.37 7.17 -5.84
C TRP A 14 -11.39 8.63 -6.26
N TYR A 15 -11.16 9.56 -5.33
CA TYR A 15 -11.03 10.98 -5.68
C TYR A 15 -9.79 11.15 -6.58
N ASN A 16 -10.05 11.27 -7.88
CA ASN A 16 -9.01 11.50 -8.87
C ASN A 16 -8.69 12.99 -8.88
N SER A 17 -7.62 13.41 -8.25
CA SER A 17 -7.07 14.76 -8.37
C SER A 17 -6.40 14.96 -9.76
N ARG A 18 -7.11 14.60 -10.84
CA ARG A 18 -6.74 15.06 -12.16
C ARG A 18 -7.40 16.42 -12.38
N LYS A 19 -6.66 17.49 -12.11
CA LYS A 19 -6.59 18.78 -12.80
C LYS A 19 -6.02 19.83 -11.86
N ALA A 20 -4.71 19.91 -11.87
CA ALA A 20 -3.98 21.16 -11.75
C ALA A 20 -2.73 21.05 -12.63
N ALA A 21 -2.96 20.85 -13.94
CA ALA A 21 -1.92 21.09 -14.94
C ALA A 21 -2.20 22.47 -15.51
N GLY A 22 -1.65 23.49 -14.85
CA GLY A 22 -1.34 24.76 -15.51
C GLY A 22 -0.13 24.52 -16.40
N ASP A 23 -0.24 24.84 -17.67
CA ASP A 23 0.85 24.88 -18.62
C ASP A 23 2.00 25.75 -18.09
N GLY A 24 3.05 25.12 -17.68
CA GLY A 24 4.34 25.73 -17.37
C GLY A 24 5.36 24.60 -17.47
N GLY A 25 6.15 24.61 -18.57
CA GLY A 25 7.13 23.57 -18.89
C GLY A 25 8.15 23.33 -17.77
N ASN A 26 7.76 22.50 -16.84
CA ASN A 26 8.65 21.87 -15.88
C ASN A 26 8.83 20.42 -16.35
N GLN A 27 10.04 20.03 -16.70
CA GLN A 27 10.42 18.64 -16.96
C GLN A 27 9.99 17.85 -15.72
N GLY A 28 8.89 17.09 -15.85
CA GLY A 28 8.14 16.49 -14.76
C GLY A 28 9.03 15.72 -13.80
N GLY A 29 8.97 16.09 -12.53
CA GLY A 29 9.71 15.41 -11.49
C GLY A 29 9.44 13.89 -11.53
N ASN A 30 10.48 13.09 -11.31
CA ASN A 30 10.42 11.62 -11.30
C ASN A 30 9.48 11.03 -10.21
N ILE A 31 8.75 11.86 -9.46
CA ILE A 31 7.88 11.46 -8.36
C ILE A 31 6.49 12.07 -8.53
N MET A 32 5.45 11.23 -8.39
CA MET A 32 4.06 11.66 -8.29
C MET A 32 3.46 11.16 -6.97
N TYR A 33 2.70 12.03 -6.29
CA TYR A 33 2.01 11.66 -5.05
C TYR A 33 0.59 11.21 -5.33
N HIS A 34 0.18 10.13 -4.66
CA HIS A 34 -1.17 9.60 -4.63
C HIS A 34 -1.71 9.72 -3.21
N CYS A 35 -2.91 10.30 -3.06
CA CYS A 35 -3.55 10.47 -1.77
C CYS A 35 -4.95 9.85 -1.83
N PHE A 36 -5.26 8.97 -0.89
CA PHE A 36 -6.57 8.33 -0.81
C PHE A 36 -6.93 7.98 0.63
N ARG A 37 -8.21 7.74 0.84
CA ARG A 37 -8.76 7.39 2.14
C ARG A 37 -9.48 6.06 2.10
N LEU A 38 -9.15 5.18 3.03
CA LEU A 38 -9.87 3.95 3.29
C LEU A 38 -10.97 4.21 4.33
N ARG A 39 -12.07 3.49 4.20
CA ARG A 39 -13.25 3.61 5.04
C ARG A 39 -13.35 2.42 5.98
N ARG A 40 -14.21 2.56 6.98
CA ARG A 40 -14.54 1.48 7.92
C ARG A 40 -14.88 0.17 7.19
N GLY A 41 -14.27 -0.92 7.63
CA GLY A 41 -14.52 -2.26 7.13
C GLY A 41 -13.67 -2.68 5.94
N GLN A 42 -12.91 -1.75 5.33
CA GLN A 42 -11.94 -2.08 4.30
C GLN A 42 -10.68 -2.69 4.92
N ASP A 43 -10.01 -3.56 4.19
CA ASP A 43 -8.73 -4.13 4.60
C ASP A 43 -7.58 -3.19 4.23
N LEU A 44 -6.73 -2.85 5.19
CA LEU A 44 -5.63 -1.90 4.99
C LEU A 44 -4.63 -2.36 3.92
N TYR A 45 -4.24 -3.65 3.93
CA TYR A 45 -3.28 -4.18 2.97
C TYR A 45 -3.90 -4.37 1.59
N GLU A 46 -5.05 -5.06 1.53
CA GLU A 46 -5.70 -5.41 0.25
C GLU A 46 -6.10 -4.17 -0.55
N GLU A 47 -6.58 -3.11 0.12
CA GLU A 47 -6.98 -1.86 -0.55
C GLU A 47 -5.78 -1.05 -1.05
N ILE A 48 -4.66 -1.04 -0.33
CA ILE A 48 -3.41 -0.42 -0.82
C ILE A 48 -2.93 -1.17 -2.06
N GLU A 49 -2.88 -2.50 -2.01
CA GLU A 49 -2.47 -3.34 -3.14
C GLU A 49 -3.39 -3.14 -4.35
N ALA A 50 -4.71 -3.12 -4.13
CA ALA A 50 -5.70 -2.87 -5.18
C ALA A 50 -5.54 -1.48 -5.81
N TYR A 51 -5.30 -0.45 -4.99
CA TYR A 51 -5.04 0.91 -5.48
C TYR A 51 -3.79 0.96 -6.37
N VAL A 52 -2.69 0.36 -5.91
CA VAL A 52 -1.41 0.31 -6.63
C VAL A 52 -1.57 -0.37 -7.99
N LYS A 53 -2.27 -1.50 -8.04
CA LYS A 53 -2.58 -2.23 -9.29
C LYS A 53 -3.48 -1.42 -10.22
N ALA A 54 -4.55 -0.82 -9.69
CA ALA A 54 -5.50 -0.03 -10.48
C ALA A 54 -4.88 1.24 -11.09
N HIS A 55 -3.82 1.77 -10.49
CA HIS A 55 -3.12 2.96 -10.98
C HIS A 55 -1.80 2.62 -11.70
N HIS A 56 -1.50 1.32 -11.90
CA HIS A 56 -0.29 0.85 -12.57
C HIS A 56 0.99 1.46 -11.99
N ILE A 57 1.07 1.55 -10.67
CA ILE A 57 2.25 2.06 -9.98
C ILE A 57 3.36 1.02 -10.09
N ALA A 58 4.32 1.25 -10.96
CA ALA A 58 5.42 0.31 -11.22
C ALA A 58 6.49 0.31 -10.12
N ALA A 59 6.66 1.42 -9.43
CA ALA A 59 7.52 1.57 -8.26
C ALA A 59 7.00 2.68 -7.36
N GLY A 60 7.01 2.49 -6.06
CA GLY A 60 6.60 3.51 -5.10
C GLY A 60 6.92 3.15 -3.66
N ALA A 61 6.66 4.10 -2.78
CA ALA A 61 6.82 3.94 -1.35
C ALA A 61 5.66 4.61 -0.60
N VAL A 62 5.33 4.08 0.58
CA VAL A 62 4.42 4.76 1.51
C VAL A 62 5.15 5.94 2.14
N VAL A 63 4.57 7.13 1.99
CA VAL A 63 5.07 8.38 2.59
C VAL A 63 4.42 8.61 3.95
N SER A 64 3.11 8.33 4.04
CA SER A 64 2.34 8.49 5.26
C SER A 64 1.14 7.54 5.26
N GLY A 65 0.82 7.01 6.43
CA GLY A 65 -0.41 6.28 6.68
C GLY A 65 -0.82 6.49 8.12
N VAL A 66 -2.00 7.08 8.33
CA VAL A 66 -2.58 7.37 9.64
C VAL A 66 -4.03 6.92 9.69
N GLY A 67 -4.52 6.63 10.87
CA GLY A 67 -5.89 6.16 11.11
C GLY A 67 -5.91 5.04 12.13
N CYS A 68 -6.94 4.21 12.09
CA CYS A 68 -7.11 3.14 13.08
C CYS A 68 -7.69 1.86 12.46
N VAL A 69 -7.38 0.74 13.09
CA VAL A 69 -7.92 -0.58 12.73
C VAL A 69 -8.58 -1.23 13.94
N SER A 70 -9.59 -2.07 13.71
CA SER A 70 -10.30 -2.86 14.72
C SER A 70 -9.89 -4.33 14.74
N CYS A 71 -9.22 -4.77 13.67
CA CYS A 71 -8.56 -6.07 13.59
C CYS A 71 -7.16 -5.85 13.02
N TRP A 72 -6.19 -6.57 13.53
CA TRP A 72 -4.84 -6.52 13.00
C TRP A 72 -4.25 -7.93 12.80
N ARG A 73 -3.39 -8.05 11.81
CA ARG A 73 -2.68 -9.30 11.49
C ARG A 73 -1.29 -8.98 10.97
N LEU A 74 -0.29 -9.41 11.71
CA LEU A 74 1.12 -9.12 11.46
C LEU A 74 1.96 -10.40 11.52
N ARG A 75 3.02 -10.45 10.72
CA ARG A 75 4.10 -11.42 10.90
C ARG A 75 5.17 -10.77 11.79
N ASP A 76 5.58 -11.48 12.84
CA ASP A 76 6.58 -10.99 13.78
C ASP A 76 8.03 -11.16 13.25
N ALA A 77 9.00 -10.71 14.02
CA ALA A 77 10.42 -10.71 13.65
C ALA A 77 11.04 -12.12 13.51
N THR A 78 10.32 -13.18 13.81
CA THR A 78 10.78 -14.55 13.50
C THR A 78 10.74 -14.87 12.00
N GLY A 79 10.04 -14.04 11.20
CA GLY A 79 9.87 -14.26 9.77
C GLY A 79 8.82 -15.31 9.40
N VAL A 80 8.34 -16.10 10.38
CA VAL A 80 7.39 -17.21 10.13
C VAL A 80 6.13 -17.15 10.98
N ARG A 81 6.18 -16.53 12.16
CA ARG A 81 5.06 -16.53 13.08
C ARG A 81 4.11 -15.37 12.81
N VAL A 82 2.84 -15.70 12.58
CA VAL A 82 1.76 -14.72 12.39
C VAL A 82 1.03 -14.53 13.71
N ARG A 83 0.77 -13.27 14.05
CA ARG A 83 -0.04 -12.83 15.19
C ARG A 83 -1.22 -12.01 14.71
N SER A 84 -2.33 -12.08 15.41
CA SER A 84 -3.53 -11.29 15.10
C SER A 84 -4.29 -10.95 16.37
N GLY A 85 -5.07 -9.88 16.33
CA GLY A 85 -5.96 -9.48 17.41
C GLY A 85 -7.18 -8.74 16.91
N GLU A 86 -8.20 -8.68 17.74
CA GLU A 86 -9.45 -7.93 17.57
C GLU A 86 -9.50 -6.90 18.70
N GLU A 87 -8.93 -5.74 18.45
CA GLU A 87 -8.90 -4.59 19.36
C GLU A 87 -8.73 -3.31 18.53
N ASP A 88 -9.29 -2.21 19.02
CA ASP A 88 -9.11 -0.90 18.38
C ASP A 88 -7.71 -0.38 18.66
N VAL A 89 -6.96 -0.10 17.59
CA VAL A 89 -5.59 0.44 17.69
C VAL A 89 -5.36 1.53 16.65
N GLU A 90 -4.52 2.51 17.00
CA GLU A 90 -4.12 3.59 16.12
C GLU A 90 -2.95 3.18 15.22
N ILE A 91 -2.97 3.58 13.95
CA ILE A 91 -1.83 3.45 13.04
C ILE A 91 -0.85 4.59 13.35
N VAL A 92 0.28 4.28 13.99
CA VAL A 92 1.33 5.27 14.31
C VAL A 92 2.43 5.31 13.25
N SER A 93 2.56 4.23 12.46
CA SER A 93 3.47 4.18 11.31
C SER A 93 2.96 3.15 10.31
N LEU A 94 3.03 3.52 9.04
CA LEU A 94 2.86 2.61 7.91
C LEU A 94 3.93 2.94 6.89
N MET A 95 4.82 1.99 6.61
CA MET A 95 5.99 2.16 5.77
C MET A 95 6.15 0.97 4.82
N GLY A 96 6.82 1.19 3.70
CA GLY A 96 7.19 0.10 2.81
C GLY A 96 7.24 0.49 1.35
N THR A 97 7.55 -0.50 0.52
CA THR A 97 7.62 -0.39 -0.94
C THR A 97 6.37 -1.00 -1.57
N VAL A 98 5.90 -0.36 -2.65
CA VAL A 98 4.72 -0.80 -3.38
C VAL A 98 5.00 -0.85 -4.88
N SER A 99 4.45 -1.87 -5.53
CA SER A 99 4.39 -1.95 -6.99
C SER A 99 3.23 -2.84 -7.42
N GLU A 100 2.85 -2.79 -8.69
CA GLU A 100 1.83 -3.71 -9.24
C GLU A 100 2.25 -5.20 -9.15
N TYR A 101 3.54 -5.47 -8.92
CA TYR A 101 4.10 -6.82 -8.74
C TYR A 101 4.14 -7.28 -7.27
N GLY A 102 3.77 -6.42 -6.32
CA GLY A 102 3.65 -6.74 -4.92
C GLY A 102 4.00 -5.60 -3.99
N CYS A 103 3.45 -5.67 -2.78
CA CYS A 103 3.67 -4.70 -1.72
C CYS A 103 4.43 -5.34 -0.56
N HIS A 104 5.41 -4.63 -0.01
CA HIS A 104 6.09 -5.02 1.22
C HIS A 104 5.89 -3.91 2.23
N LEU A 105 4.97 -4.13 3.16
CA LEU A 105 4.51 -3.13 4.10
C LEU A 105 4.77 -3.57 5.54
N HIS A 106 5.21 -2.62 6.36
CA HIS A 106 5.29 -2.76 7.81
C HIS A 106 4.38 -1.72 8.45
N ALA A 107 3.72 -2.12 9.54
CA ALA A 107 2.89 -1.23 10.33
C ALA A 107 3.29 -1.27 11.80
N SER A 108 3.15 -0.14 12.48
CA SER A 108 3.19 -0.03 13.93
C SER A 108 1.87 0.54 14.42
N PHE A 109 1.35 -0.06 15.49
CA PHE A 109 0.07 0.30 16.11
C PHE A 109 0.27 0.71 17.55
N SER A 110 -0.62 1.58 18.04
CA SER A 110 -0.70 1.96 19.45
C SER A 110 -2.03 1.51 20.05
N ARG A 111 -1.97 0.89 21.23
CA ARG A 111 -3.14 0.49 22.03
C ARG A 111 -3.70 1.64 22.86
N GLU A 112 -4.80 1.39 23.55
CA GLU A 112 -5.44 2.34 24.48
C GLU A 112 -4.48 2.81 25.60
N ASP A 113 -3.61 1.91 26.08
CA ASP A 113 -2.60 2.21 27.08
C ASP A 113 -1.33 2.87 26.50
N LEU A 114 -1.35 3.24 25.22
CA LEU A 114 -0.24 3.79 24.45
C LEU A 114 0.94 2.83 24.23
N SER A 115 0.83 1.57 24.61
CA SER A 115 1.83 0.56 24.26
C SER A 115 1.83 0.33 22.76
N ALA A 116 3.02 0.31 22.16
CA ALA A 116 3.18 0.12 20.72
C ALA A 116 3.66 -1.29 20.38
N PHE A 117 3.19 -1.78 19.25
CA PHE A 117 3.66 -3.01 18.64
C PHE A 117 3.61 -2.89 17.12
N GLY A 118 4.33 -3.75 16.41
CA GLY A 118 4.36 -3.69 14.95
C GLY A 118 4.99 -4.93 14.34
N GLY A 119 4.99 -4.95 13.02
CA GLY A 119 5.57 -6.03 12.24
C GLY A 119 5.24 -5.92 10.76
N HIS A 120 5.49 -7.01 10.03
CA HIS A 120 5.16 -7.11 8.63
C HIS A 120 3.63 -7.21 8.45
N LEU A 121 3.07 -6.25 7.72
CA LEU A 121 1.63 -6.15 7.50
C LEU A 121 1.14 -7.26 6.59
N LEU A 122 0.07 -7.91 7.00
CA LEU A 122 -0.60 -8.96 6.24
C LEU A 122 -2.07 -8.60 5.99
N PRO A 123 -2.72 -9.17 4.96
CA PRO A 123 -4.17 -9.09 4.83
C PRO A 123 -4.88 -9.57 6.10
N GLY A 124 -5.92 -8.85 6.53
CA GLY A 124 -6.65 -9.09 7.78
C GLY A 124 -6.59 -7.91 8.76
N CYS A 125 -6.11 -6.74 8.31
CA CYS A 125 -6.12 -5.49 9.08
C CYS A 125 -7.32 -4.64 8.68
N THR A 126 -8.41 -4.69 9.46
CA THR A 126 -9.66 -4.02 9.13
C THR A 126 -9.69 -2.60 9.67
N VAL A 127 -9.87 -1.63 8.79
CA VAL A 127 -10.02 -0.20 9.14
C VAL A 127 -11.24 0.00 10.05
N ASN A 128 -11.06 0.66 11.20
CA ASN A 128 -12.15 0.94 12.14
C ASN A 128 -12.98 2.17 11.71
N THR A 129 -12.37 3.35 11.62
CA THR A 129 -13.07 4.59 11.21
C THR A 129 -12.57 5.09 9.86
N THR A 130 -11.25 5.28 9.74
CA THR A 130 -10.58 5.79 8.55
C THR A 130 -9.12 5.34 8.53
N ALA A 131 -8.54 5.26 7.33
CA ALA A 131 -7.09 5.30 7.15
C ALA A 131 -6.78 6.22 5.96
N GLU A 132 -5.89 7.18 6.17
CA GLU A 132 -5.47 8.17 5.18
C GLU A 132 -4.07 7.80 4.70
N ILE A 133 -3.93 7.58 3.40
CA ILE A 133 -2.71 7.02 2.80
C ILE A 133 -2.15 8.01 1.80
N VAL A 134 -0.84 8.25 1.88
CA VAL A 134 -0.05 8.98 0.89
C VAL A 134 1.04 8.06 0.35
N LEU A 135 1.05 7.86 -0.97
CA LEU A 135 2.10 7.13 -1.68
C LEU A 135 2.89 8.09 -2.57
N ALA A 136 4.19 7.83 -2.69
CA ALA A 136 5.05 8.42 -3.73
C ALA A 136 5.28 7.38 -4.82
N GLU A 137 4.80 7.63 -6.04
CA GLU A 137 5.17 6.88 -7.24
C GLU A 137 6.53 7.36 -7.74
N ILE A 138 7.47 6.43 -7.93
CA ILE A 138 8.83 6.68 -8.43
C ILE A 138 8.87 6.28 -9.90
N ARG A 139 8.85 7.27 -10.80
CA ARG A 139 8.73 7.02 -12.25
C ARG A 139 10.03 6.64 -12.95
N SER A 140 11.16 6.78 -12.26
CA SER A 140 12.49 6.50 -12.81
C SER A 140 12.90 5.03 -12.77
N CYS A 141 12.12 4.17 -12.10
CA CYS A 141 12.43 2.75 -11.96
C CYS A 141 11.17 1.89 -11.91
N VAL A 142 11.39 0.58 -11.94
CA VAL A 142 10.36 -0.46 -11.78
C VAL A 142 10.80 -1.38 -10.63
N PHE A 143 9.87 -1.70 -9.74
CA PHE A 143 10.06 -2.66 -8.67
C PHE A 143 9.42 -3.99 -9.06
N THR A 144 10.23 -5.04 -9.09
CA THR A 144 9.77 -6.41 -9.25
C THR A 144 10.14 -7.24 -8.01
N ARG A 145 9.63 -8.45 -7.91
CA ARG A 145 9.97 -9.39 -6.85
C ARG A 145 10.55 -10.65 -7.45
N ARG A 146 11.68 -11.12 -6.92
CA ARG A 146 12.32 -12.37 -7.38
C ARG A 146 12.70 -13.24 -6.20
N PRO A 147 12.57 -14.57 -6.35
CA PRO A 147 13.04 -15.52 -5.35
C PRO A 147 14.53 -15.32 -5.08
N ASP A 148 14.89 -15.18 -3.82
CA ASP A 148 16.26 -15.09 -3.36
C ASP A 148 16.62 -16.34 -2.54
N SER A 149 17.66 -17.06 -2.95
CA SER A 149 18.09 -18.31 -2.29
C SER A 149 18.79 -18.07 -0.94
N GLU A 150 19.28 -16.87 -0.68
CA GLU A 150 19.93 -16.54 0.60
C GLU A 150 18.90 -16.25 1.69
N THR A 151 17.83 -15.54 1.35
CA THR A 151 16.77 -15.17 2.29
C THR A 151 15.60 -16.15 2.30
N GLY A 152 15.38 -16.86 1.20
CA GLY A 152 14.23 -17.75 0.99
C GLY A 152 12.92 -17.01 0.70
N TYR A 153 12.95 -15.70 0.47
CA TYR A 153 11.81 -14.86 0.14
C TYR A 153 11.89 -14.29 -1.28
N GLU A 154 10.80 -13.68 -1.73
CA GLU A 154 10.80 -12.87 -2.94
C GLU A 154 11.27 -11.45 -2.59
N GLU A 155 12.51 -11.15 -2.94
CA GLU A 155 13.17 -9.89 -2.62
C GLU A 155 12.95 -8.84 -3.70
N LEU A 156 13.13 -7.57 -3.32
CA LEU A 156 12.98 -6.42 -4.20
C LEU A 156 14.09 -6.40 -5.25
N GLU A 157 13.70 -6.37 -6.52
CA GLU A 157 14.61 -6.08 -7.64
C GLU A 157 14.23 -4.74 -8.27
N ILE A 158 15.21 -3.89 -8.52
CA ILE A 158 15.01 -2.55 -9.07
C ILE A 158 15.57 -2.53 -10.48
N GLY A 159 14.67 -2.31 -11.44
CA GLY A 159 15.01 -2.14 -12.86
C GLY A 159 14.85 -0.70 -13.33
N PRO A 160 15.36 -0.36 -14.53
CA PRO A 160 15.10 0.94 -15.16
C PRO A 160 13.60 1.09 -15.49
N ALA A 161 13.12 2.35 -15.50
CA ALA A 161 11.77 2.64 -15.98
C ALA A 161 11.62 2.23 -17.45
N TYR A 162 10.46 1.70 -17.82
CA TYR A 162 10.14 1.48 -19.22
C TYR A 162 10.03 2.86 -19.94
N PRO A 163 10.44 2.97 -21.22
CA PRO A 163 10.17 4.16 -22.03
C PRO A 163 8.69 4.52 -21.98
N GLU A 164 8.35 5.83 -22.00
CA GLU A 164 6.96 6.29 -21.89
C GLU A 164 6.04 5.72 -22.97
N GLU A 165 6.57 5.44 -24.16
CA GLU A 165 5.84 4.81 -25.28
C GLU A 165 5.27 3.43 -24.92
N THR A 166 6.01 2.62 -24.18
CA THR A 166 5.55 1.28 -23.73
C THR A 166 4.59 1.34 -22.53
N ARG A 167 4.51 2.46 -21.83
CA ARG A 167 3.56 2.66 -20.73
C ARG A 167 2.13 2.91 -21.21
N ASN A 168 1.96 3.64 -22.33
CA ASN A 168 0.65 3.96 -22.89
C ASN A 168 0.00 2.73 -23.54
N ASP A 169 0.76 1.91 -24.28
CA ASP A 169 0.24 0.70 -24.94
C ASP A 169 -0.36 -0.30 -23.93
N ARG A 170 0.25 -0.44 -22.75
CA ARG A 170 -0.28 -1.34 -21.72
C ARG A 170 -1.56 -0.84 -21.02
N ARG A 171 -1.89 0.46 -21.16
CA ARG A 171 -3.14 1.04 -20.62
C ARG A 171 -4.31 0.90 -21.60
N GLU A 172 -4.02 0.73 -22.88
CA GLU A 172 -5.03 0.60 -23.93
C GLU A 172 -5.41 -0.87 -24.22
N GLU A 173 -4.57 -1.84 -23.85
CA GLU A 173 -4.81 -3.28 -24.08
C GLU A 173 -5.60 -4.00 -22.96
N ARG A 174 -6.16 -3.27 -21.97
CA ARG A 174 -6.89 -3.87 -20.84
C ARG A 174 -8.27 -3.20 -20.67
#